data_21e57480204c932f47c42198bc5b3876
#
_entry.id   21e57480204c932f47c42198bc5b3876
#
_cell.length_a   1.000
_cell.length_b   1.000
_cell.length_c   1.000
_cell.angle_alpha   90.00
_cell.angle_beta   90.00
_cell.angle_gamma   90.00
#
_symmetry.space_group_name_H-M   'P 1'
#
loop_
_entity.id
_entity.type
_entity.pdbx_description
1 polymer ?
#
loop_
_entity_poly.entity_id
_entity_poly.type
_entity_poly.pdbx_seq_one_letter_code
_entity_poly.pdbx_strand_id
1 'polypeptide(L)'
;MTGKRLGVGVVGAGRWSNWAHMPGWVRDPRCELVAVCDTELGKAKEAAARFGAKVATADYTELLRRDDIDVIDVVTRDSQHFEINWAAVEAGKHVLSEKPVAHDHRDVRRIAELAKSRGLKTKVGFTFRYSPAVRYLKAMIDSGALGTPFIYNAYEQNSQWLNPQSPLRSGERAGDGPLKVASLEGYGAPVIDIGHWYMDSDLTAVVGVMRNFIPERMILDTGTMARVNIDDGDIFLGEFASGAICSVQSSFVTVGNYPGIEVRVYGSEGAAIARLVEESGICETLKMAKPDDVEFREVEIPARYYPAGGSPRESWRTLYYANLTANFASEVLGEIDGNEGNFDDGLRVQEVINAVEISHHERRWVSLPLDGAGGAAR
;
A
#
# COMPACT_ATOMS: atom_id res chain seq x y z
N MET A 1 32.02 -7.08 12.18
CA MET A 1 31.67 -8.20 11.27
C MET A 1 31.10 -7.59 10.02
N THR A 2 31.84 -7.61 8.91
CA THR A 2 31.34 -7.16 7.59
C THR A 2 30.51 -8.30 7.01
N GLY A 3 29.26 -8.42 7.47
CA GLY A 3 28.30 -9.34 6.86
C GLY A 3 28.02 -8.94 5.41
N LYS A 4 27.70 -9.89 4.55
CA LYS A 4 27.22 -9.64 3.18
C LYS A 4 26.00 -8.70 3.27
N ARG A 5 26.03 -7.56 2.56
CA ARG A 5 24.86 -6.68 2.45
C ARG A 5 23.78 -7.35 1.61
N LEU A 6 22.53 -7.05 1.94
CA LEU A 6 21.37 -7.50 1.19
C LEU A 6 21.36 -6.82 -0.19
N GLY A 7 21.50 -7.61 -1.25
CA GLY A 7 21.49 -7.11 -2.62
C GLY A 7 20.09 -6.85 -3.12
N VAL A 8 19.84 -5.66 -3.64
CA VAL A 8 18.52 -5.22 -4.13
C VAL A 8 18.57 -4.90 -5.61
N GLY A 9 17.64 -5.48 -6.38
CA GLY A 9 17.35 -5.11 -7.75
C GLY A 9 16.01 -4.40 -7.86
N VAL A 10 15.97 -3.20 -8.44
CA VAL A 10 14.74 -2.43 -8.63
C VAL A 10 14.26 -2.53 -10.07
N VAL A 11 13.00 -2.90 -10.26
CA VAL A 11 12.33 -2.98 -11.57
C VAL A 11 11.31 -1.84 -11.67
N GLY A 12 11.58 -0.88 -12.56
CA GLY A 12 10.87 0.37 -12.72
C GLY A 12 11.65 1.55 -12.14
N ALA A 13 12.16 2.44 -13.02
CA ALA A 13 12.88 3.66 -12.67
C ALA A 13 12.00 4.91 -12.80
N GLY A 14 10.70 4.76 -12.57
CA GLY A 14 9.73 5.85 -12.61
C GLY A 14 9.88 6.83 -11.45
N ARG A 15 9.00 7.84 -11.43
CA ARG A 15 9.03 8.91 -10.43
C ARG A 15 8.90 8.39 -9.01
N TRP A 16 7.99 7.42 -8.77
CA TRP A 16 7.76 6.87 -7.42
C TRP A 16 8.97 6.09 -6.90
N SER A 17 9.56 5.27 -7.74
CA SER A 17 10.80 4.55 -7.45
C SER A 17 11.93 5.50 -7.04
N ASN A 18 12.11 6.61 -7.80
CA ASN A 18 13.12 7.63 -7.54
C ASN A 18 12.86 8.47 -6.28
N TRP A 19 11.60 8.61 -5.85
CA TRP A 19 11.22 9.46 -4.72
C TRP A 19 11.10 8.70 -3.40
N ALA A 20 10.80 7.41 -3.45
CA ALA A 20 10.45 6.61 -2.29
C ALA A 20 11.30 5.35 -2.15
N HIS A 21 11.25 4.42 -3.10
CA HIS A 21 11.86 3.09 -2.97
C HIS A 21 13.38 3.15 -2.92
N MET A 22 14.03 3.66 -3.97
CA MET A 22 15.50 3.73 -4.02
C MET A 22 16.10 4.55 -2.88
N PRO A 23 15.57 5.76 -2.51
CA PRO A 23 16.02 6.45 -1.30
C PRO A 23 15.88 5.62 -0.01
N GLY A 24 14.80 4.85 0.13
CA GLY A 24 14.61 3.95 1.26
C GLY A 24 15.71 2.89 1.36
N TRP A 25 15.97 2.20 0.26
CA TRP A 25 17.01 1.16 0.21
C TRP A 25 18.42 1.68 0.46
N VAL A 26 18.81 2.81 -0.15
CA VAL A 26 20.16 3.35 0.03
C VAL A 26 20.39 3.98 1.41
N ARG A 27 19.32 4.30 2.13
CA ARG A 27 19.41 4.81 3.51
C ARG A 27 19.81 3.72 4.50
N ASP A 28 19.50 2.46 4.22
CA ASP A 28 19.83 1.34 5.10
C ASP A 28 21.23 0.79 4.77
N PRO A 29 22.21 0.92 5.66
CA PRO A 29 23.58 0.46 5.41
C PRO A 29 23.70 -1.07 5.26
N ARG A 30 22.68 -1.84 5.66
CA ARG A 30 22.64 -3.29 5.48
C ARG A 30 22.29 -3.68 4.04
N CYS A 31 21.79 -2.73 3.23
CA CYS A 31 21.36 -2.95 1.85
C CYS A 31 22.38 -2.42 0.84
N GLU A 32 22.38 -3.00 -0.34
CA GLU A 32 23.10 -2.51 -1.52
C GLU A 32 22.18 -2.50 -2.72
N LEU A 33 21.93 -1.34 -3.31
CA LEU A 33 21.24 -1.25 -4.59
C LEU A 33 22.19 -1.74 -5.68
N VAL A 34 22.00 -2.98 -6.14
CA VAL A 34 22.91 -3.65 -7.10
C VAL A 34 22.56 -3.27 -8.53
N ALA A 35 21.26 -3.27 -8.87
CA ALA A 35 20.80 -3.08 -10.24
C ALA A 35 19.49 -2.29 -10.30
N VAL A 36 19.33 -1.54 -11.39
CA VAL A 36 18.07 -0.87 -11.77
C VAL A 36 17.68 -1.28 -13.18
N CYS A 37 16.41 -1.66 -13.35
CA CYS A 37 15.81 -2.00 -14.63
C CYS A 37 14.68 -1.04 -14.98
N ASP A 38 14.61 -0.62 -16.23
CA ASP A 38 13.45 0.08 -16.81
C ASP A 38 13.45 -0.16 -18.32
N THR A 39 12.28 -0.39 -18.92
CA THR A 39 12.15 -0.57 -20.37
C THR A 39 12.75 0.58 -21.17
N GLU A 40 12.80 1.78 -20.59
CA GLU A 40 13.59 2.91 -21.08
C GLU A 40 14.97 2.89 -20.44
N LEU A 41 15.94 2.23 -21.08
CA LEU A 41 17.31 2.06 -20.56
C LEU A 41 17.95 3.38 -20.09
N GLY A 42 17.58 4.51 -20.68
CA GLY A 42 18.05 5.84 -20.26
C GLY A 42 17.66 6.16 -18.82
N LYS A 43 16.41 5.88 -18.44
CA LYS A 43 15.91 6.05 -17.06
C LYS A 43 16.63 5.13 -16.07
N ALA A 44 16.84 3.86 -16.47
CA ALA A 44 17.58 2.93 -15.63
C ALA A 44 19.02 3.40 -15.38
N LYS A 45 19.72 3.88 -16.39
CA LYS A 45 21.08 4.43 -16.28
C LYS A 45 21.15 5.68 -15.40
N GLU A 46 20.21 6.61 -15.56
CA GLU A 46 20.14 7.83 -14.76
C GLU A 46 19.91 7.49 -13.27
N ALA A 47 18.94 6.61 -12.99
CA ALA A 47 18.65 6.18 -11.65
C ALA A 47 19.83 5.39 -11.02
N ALA A 48 20.45 4.48 -11.77
CA ALA A 48 21.63 3.74 -11.31
C ALA A 48 22.78 4.70 -10.93
N ALA A 49 23.06 5.67 -11.77
CA ALA A 49 24.10 6.69 -11.49
C ALA A 49 23.75 7.52 -10.25
N ARG A 50 22.49 7.91 -10.09
CA ARG A 50 22.00 8.73 -8.96
C ARG A 50 22.09 8.01 -7.62
N PHE A 51 21.76 6.72 -7.58
CA PHE A 51 21.66 5.93 -6.35
C PHE A 51 22.83 4.95 -6.15
N GLY A 52 23.82 4.96 -7.02
CA GLY A 52 25.05 4.18 -6.88
C GLY A 52 24.90 2.70 -7.24
N ALA A 53 23.89 2.33 -8.02
CA ALA A 53 23.78 0.97 -8.54
C ALA A 53 24.81 0.69 -9.64
N LYS A 54 25.34 -0.52 -9.65
CA LYS A 54 26.42 -0.93 -10.59
C LYS A 54 25.90 -1.33 -11.96
N VAL A 55 24.62 -1.75 -12.03
CA VAL A 55 24.00 -2.32 -13.22
C VAL A 55 22.76 -1.53 -13.60
N ALA A 56 22.62 -1.25 -14.88
CA ALA A 56 21.40 -0.70 -15.48
C ALA A 56 21.05 -1.51 -16.72
N THR A 57 19.82 -2.03 -16.79
CA THR A 57 19.35 -2.86 -17.91
C THR A 57 17.93 -2.50 -18.34
N ALA A 58 17.53 -2.95 -19.53
CA ALA A 58 16.15 -2.87 -20.01
C ALA A 58 15.37 -4.18 -19.83
N ASP A 59 16.02 -5.25 -19.41
CA ASP A 59 15.44 -6.58 -19.22
C ASP A 59 15.52 -7.01 -17.74
N TYR A 60 14.37 -7.05 -17.05
CA TYR A 60 14.31 -7.44 -15.66
C TYR A 60 14.75 -8.88 -15.41
N THR A 61 14.68 -9.75 -16.43
CA THR A 61 15.11 -11.16 -16.30
C THR A 61 16.62 -11.28 -16.05
N GLU A 62 17.41 -10.26 -16.43
CA GLU A 62 18.83 -10.20 -16.09
C GLU A 62 19.03 -10.04 -14.58
N LEU A 63 18.17 -9.27 -13.90
CA LEU A 63 18.22 -9.14 -12.43
C LEU A 63 17.92 -10.47 -11.73
N LEU A 64 16.95 -11.22 -12.26
CA LEU A 64 16.52 -12.48 -11.69
C LEU A 64 17.62 -13.56 -11.69
N ARG A 65 18.52 -13.51 -12.68
CA ARG A 65 19.64 -14.48 -12.84
C ARG A 65 20.86 -14.18 -11.98
N ARG A 66 20.86 -13.05 -11.27
CA ARG A 66 22.02 -12.60 -10.50
C ARG A 66 22.04 -13.18 -9.10
N ASP A 67 23.16 -13.77 -8.69
CA ASP A 67 23.38 -14.35 -7.36
C ASP A 67 23.68 -13.28 -6.29
N ASP A 68 24.00 -12.05 -6.70
CA ASP A 68 24.25 -10.91 -5.81
C ASP A 68 22.98 -10.06 -5.56
N ILE A 69 21.82 -10.46 -6.08
CA ILE A 69 20.53 -9.88 -5.79
C ILE A 69 19.71 -10.86 -4.95
N ASP A 70 19.33 -10.46 -3.75
CA ASP A 70 18.52 -11.21 -2.82
C ASP A 70 17.03 -10.79 -2.89
N VAL A 71 16.78 -9.50 -3.17
CA VAL A 71 15.44 -8.88 -3.21
C VAL A 71 15.18 -8.26 -4.58
N ILE A 72 14.01 -8.49 -5.13
CA ILE A 72 13.46 -7.73 -6.26
C ILE A 72 12.39 -6.76 -5.73
N ASP A 73 12.56 -5.48 -6.07
CA ASP A 73 11.61 -4.41 -5.74
C ASP A 73 10.88 -3.98 -7.02
N VAL A 74 9.58 -4.27 -7.09
CA VAL A 74 8.74 -4.08 -8.30
C VAL A 74 7.95 -2.79 -8.19
N VAL A 75 8.33 -1.80 -9.01
CA VAL A 75 7.78 -0.43 -9.00
C VAL A 75 7.38 -0.01 -10.44
N THR A 76 6.78 -0.92 -11.15
CA THR A 76 6.35 -0.75 -12.55
C THR A 76 4.93 -0.19 -12.65
N ARG A 77 4.29 -0.33 -13.80
CA ARG A 77 2.83 -0.16 -13.94
C ARG A 77 2.12 -1.33 -13.26
N ASP A 78 0.98 -1.05 -12.68
CA ASP A 78 0.13 -2.03 -11.99
C ASP A 78 -0.18 -3.28 -12.83
N SER A 79 -0.45 -3.10 -14.12
CA SER A 79 -0.70 -4.20 -15.08
C SER A 79 0.47 -5.18 -15.26
N GLN A 80 1.69 -4.82 -14.84
CA GLN A 80 2.88 -5.65 -14.96
C GLN A 80 3.28 -6.32 -13.63
N HIS A 81 2.65 -5.93 -12.52
CA HIS A 81 3.08 -6.39 -11.19
C HIS A 81 3.00 -7.91 -11.08
N PHE A 82 1.88 -8.53 -11.47
CA PHE A 82 1.71 -9.97 -11.32
C PHE A 82 2.80 -10.77 -12.05
N GLU A 83 3.05 -10.46 -13.32
CA GLU A 83 4.03 -11.18 -14.13
C GLU A 83 5.45 -11.10 -13.54
N ILE A 84 5.88 -9.88 -13.18
CA ILE A 84 7.23 -9.65 -12.66
C ILE A 84 7.38 -10.25 -11.25
N ASN A 85 6.38 -10.09 -10.39
CA ASN A 85 6.35 -10.68 -9.05
C ASN A 85 6.42 -12.21 -9.14
N TRP A 86 5.63 -12.83 -10.04
CA TRP A 86 5.64 -14.27 -10.27
C TRP A 86 7.01 -14.75 -10.69
N ALA A 87 7.61 -14.12 -11.68
CA ALA A 87 8.94 -14.48 -12.17
C ALA A 87 10.02 -14.31 -11.09
N ALA A 88 9.94 -13.26 -10.26
CA ALA A 88 10.87 -13.04 -9.17
C ALA A 88 10.77 -14.15 -8.10
N VAL A 89 9.54 -14.51 -7.71
CA VAL A 89 9.31 -15.63 -6.77
C VAL A 89 9.78 -16.96 -7.38
N GLU A 90 9.53 -17.23 -8.66
CA GLU A 90 10.05 -18.43 -9.34
C GLU A 90 11.57 -18.46 -9.39
N ALA A 91 12.23 -17.31 -9.50
CA ALA A 91 13.69 -17.21 -9.45
C ALA A 91 14.27 -17.30 -8.03
N GLY A 92 13.42 -17.52 -7.00
CA GLY A 92 13.86 -17.66 -5.60
C GLY A 92 14.25 -16.32 -4.95
N LYS A 93 13.74 -15.21 -5.43
CA LYS A 93 13.99 -13.87 -4.87
C LYS A 93 12.91 -13.49 -3.85
N HIS A 94 13.31 -12.81 -2.76
CA HIS A 94 12.38 -12.08 -1.92
C HIS A 94 11.80 -10.92 -2.73
N VAL A 95 10.54 -10.53 -2.45
CA VAL A 95 9.86 -9.52 -3.30
C VAL A 95 9.25 -8.41 -2.46
N LEU A 96 9.61 -7.16 -2.76
CA LEU A 96 8.80 -5.98 -2.44
C LEU A 96 8.04 -5.59 -3.71
N SER A 97 6.73 -5.50 -3.63
CA SER A 97 5.90 -5.09 -4.77
C SER A 97 5.09 -3.85 -4.43
N GLU A 98 5.02 -2.90 -5.35
CA GLU A 98 3.98 -1.89 -5.27
C GLU A 98 2.59 -2.52 -5.36
N LYS A 99 1.62 -1.83 -4.76
CA LYS A 99 0.21 -2.20 -4.79
C LYS A 99 -0.45 -1.73 -6.10
N PRO A 100 -1.44 -2.47 -6.60
CA PRO A 100 -1.85 -3.80 -6.16
C PRO A 100 -0.82 -4.86 -6.59
N VAL A 101 -0.72 -5.95 -5.85
CA VAL A 101 0.13 -7.11 -6.25
C VAL A 101 -0.38 -7.71 -7.55
N ALA A 102 -1.71 -7.78 -7.69
CA ALA A 102 -2.47 -8.04 -8.91
C ALA A 102 -3.88 -7.47 -8.73
N HIS A 103 -4.62 -7.24 -9.82
CA HIS A 103 -5.99 -6.71 -9.79
C HIS A 103 -7.04 -7.77 -9.39
N ASP A 104 -6.76 -9.05 -9.62
CA ASP A 104 -7.62 -10.16 -9.26
C ASP A 104 -7.07 -10.85 -8.00
N HIS A 105 -7.88 -10.94 -6.95
CA HIS A 105 -7.52 -11.60 -5.69
C HIS A 105 -7.05 -13.05 -5.90
N ARG A 106 -7.57 -13.78 -6.91
CA ARG A 106 -7.14 -15.15 -7.23
C ARG A 106 -5.68 -15.21 -7.68
N ASP A 107 -5.24 -14.21 -8.43
CA ASP A 107 -3.85 -14.09 -8.85
C ASP A 107 -2.94 -13.72 -7.66
N VAL A 108 -3.41 -12.82 -6.76
CA VAL A 108 -2.68 -12.53 -5.52
C VAL A 108 -2.54 -13.79 -4.66
N ARG A 109 -3.59 -14.59 -4.53
CA ARG A 109 -3.56 -15.87 -3.81
C ARG A 109 -2.52 -16.83 -4.37
N ARG A 110 -2.53 -17.03 -5.69
CA ARG A 110 -1.58 -17.92 -6.36
C ARG A 110 -0.12 -17.55 -6.08
N ILE A 111 0.20 -16.26 -6.14
CA ILE A 111 1.57 -15.80 -5.92
C ILE A 111 1.96 -15.83 -4.44
N ALA A 112 1.04 -15.52 -3.52
CA ALA A 112 1.27 -15.63 -2.09
C ALA A 112 1.57 -17.07 -1.68
N GLU A 113 0.78 -18.04 -2.18
CA GLU A 113 0.99 -19.48 -1.96
C GLU A 113 2.34 -19.95 -2.53
N LEU A 114 2.70 -19.49 -3.73
CA LEU A 114 3.98 -19.81 -4.34
C LEU A 114 5.16 -19.29 -3.49
N ALA A 115 5.11 -18.02 -3.07
CA ALA A 115 6.15 -17.44 -2.23
C ALA A 115 6.29 -18.17 -0.89
N LYS A 116 5.16 -18.50 -0.25
CA LYS A 116 5.11 -19.27 1.00
C LYS A 116 5.70 -20.68 0.83
N SER A 117 5.36 -21.38 -0.26
CA SER A 117 5.89 -22.73 -0.53
C SER A 117 7.40 -22.75 -0.74
N ARG A 118 7.99 -21.63 -1.13
CA ARG A 118 9.43 -21.44 -1.34
C ARG A 118 10.15 -20.83 -0.14
N GLY A 119 9.43 -20.53 0.94
CA GLY A 119 10.01 -19.88 2.13
C GLY A 119 10.49 -18.45 1.89
N LEU A 120 9.96 -17.77 0.87
CA LEU A 120 10.36 -16.41 0.51
C LEU A 120 9.58 -15.39 1.32
N LYS A 121 10.28 -14.33 1.73
CA LYS A 121 9.66 -13.15 2.31
C LYS A 121 9.11 -12.26 1.20
N THR A 122 7.92 -11.70 1.42
CA THR A 122 7.28 -10.76 0.51
C THR A 122 6.82 -9.53 1.26
N LYS A 123 6.72 -8.40 0.58
CA LYS A 123 6.26 -7.13 1.13
C LYS A 123 5.42 -6.41 0.09
N VAL A 124 4.31 -5.81 0.51
CA VAL A 124 3.50 -4.93 -0.32
C VAL A 124 3.81 -3.48 0.04
N GLY A 125 3.82 -2.60 -0.95
CA GLY A 125 4.03 -1.16 -0.81
C GLY A 125 2.88 -0.45 -0.07
N PHE A 126 2.40 -0.98 1.04
CA PHE A 126 1.42 -0.34 1.92
C PHE A 126 2.08 0.77 2.73
N THR A 127 2.51 1.81 2.04
CA THR A 127 3.34 2.90 2.53
C THR A 127 2.88 3.47 3.88
N PHE A 128 1.59 3.69 4.04
CA PHE A 128 1.04 4.40 5.22
C PHE A 128 1.05 3.56 6.50
N ARG A 129 1.08 2.23 6.38
CA ARG A 129 1.34 1.34 7.53
C ARG A 129 2.66 1.64 8.23
N TYR A 130 3.64 2.19 7.49
CA TYR A 130 4.98 2.49 7.98
C TYR A 130 5.17 3.94 8.46
N SER A 131 4.09 4.72 8.53
CA SER A 131 4.08 6.02 9.18
C SER A 131 4.38 5.87 10.67
N PRO A 132 5.24 6.70 11.27
CA PRO A 132 5.46 6.75 12.71
C PRO A 132 4.18 6.84 13.55
N ALA A 133 3.22 7.69 13.14
CA ALA A 133 1.93 7.84 13.82
C ALA A 133 1.10 6.54 13.79
N VAL A 134 1.02 5.91 12.63
CA VAL A 134 0.25 4.67 12.43
C VAL A 134 0.88 3.52 13.20
N ARG A 135 2.20 3.37 13.16
CA ARG A 135 2.92 2.35 13.94
C ARG A 135 2.82 2.57 15.44
N TYR A 136 2.87 3.81 15.89
CA TYR A 136 2.71 4.08 17.31
C TYR A 136 1.28 3.83 17.78
N LEU A 137 0.27 4.18 16.98
CA LEU A 137 -1.12 3.85 17.30
C LEU A 137 -1.33 2.34 17.39
N LYS A 138 -0.73 1.53 16.50
CA LYS A 138 -0.77 0.06 16.64
C LYS A 138 -0.20 -0.40 17.96
N ALA A 139 0.96 0.10 18.36
CA ALA A 139 1.55 -0.25 19.66
C ALA A 139 0.66 0.16 20.85
N MET A 140 -0.08 1.26 20.74
CA MET A 140 -1.06 1.67 21.76
C MET A 140 -2.25 0.69 21.79
N ILE A 141 -2.76 0.26 20.65
CA ILE A 141 -3.82 -0.76 20.55
C ILE A 141 -3.34 -2.07 21.18
N ASP A 142 -2.15 -2.55 20.80
CA ASP A 142 -1.58 -3.81 21.31
C ASP A 142 -1.30 -3.79 22.82
N SER A 143 -0.99 -2.61 23.38
CA SER A 143 -0.83 -2.44 24.82
C SER A 143 -2.16 -2.36 25.59
N GLY A 144 -3.29 -2.41 24.88
CA GLY A 144 -4.63 -2.28 25.48
C GLY A 144 -5.04 -0.85 25.82
N ALA A 145 -4.30 0.16 25.35
CA ALA A 145 -4.56 1.57 25.70
C ALA A 145 -5.94 2.08 25.21
N LEU A 146 -6.53 1.43 24.22
CA LEU A 146 -7.89 1.70 23.73
C LEU A 146 -8.93 0.66 24.19
N GLY A 147 -8.52 -0.38 24.93
CA GLY A 147 -9.37 -1.52 25.26
C GLY A 147 -9.70 -2.35 24.03
N THR A 148 -10.92 -2.92 23.99
CA THR A 148 -11.42 -3.68 22.84
C THR A 148 -11.84 -2.73 21.72
N PRO A 149 -11.25 -2.82 20.50
CA PRO A 149 -11.65 -1.99 19.37
C PRO A 149 -13.07 -2.34 18.90
N PHE A 150 -13.91 -1.32 18.68
CA PHE A 150 -15.29 -1.46 18.22
C PHE A 150 -15.52 -0.95 16.80
N ILE A 151 -14.94 0.23 16.50
CA ILE A 151 -15.19 0.92 15.24
C ILE A 151 -13.87 1.37 14.63
N TYR A 152 -13.69 1.08 13.36
CA TYR A 152 -12.63 1.62 12.52
C TYR A 152 -13.22 2.53 11.45
N ASN A 153 -12.80 3.81 11.45
CA ASN A 153 -13.15 4.74 10.38
C ASN A 153 -11.87 5.18 9.68
N ALA A 154 -11.87 5.16 8.35
CA ALA A 154 -10.73 5.59 7.59
C ALA A 154 -11.14 6.27 6.29
N TYR A 155 -10.31 7.20 5.86
CA TYR A 155 -10.41 7.74 4.52
C TYR A 155 -9.02 8.03 3.94
N GLU A 156 -8.95 7.94 2.64
CA GLU A 156 -7.94 8.53 1.81
C GLU A 156 -8.62 9.46 0.82
N GLN A 157 -8.32 10.74 0.89
CA GLN A 157 -9.02 11.77 0.15
C GLN A 157 -8.04 12.81 -0.39
N ASN A 158 -7.98 12.95 -1.71
CA ASN A 158 -7.15 13.95 -2.37
C ASN A 158 -7.83 14.52 -3.62
N SER A 159 -7.22 15.51 -4.25
CA SER A 159 -7.75 16.21 -5.41
C SER A 159 -6.99 15.89 -6.71
N GLN A 160 -6.21 14.82 -6.74
CA GLN A 160 -5.30 14.53 -7.85
C GLN A 160 -6.02 14.45 -9.21
N TRP A 161 -7.25 13.97 -9.23
CA TRP A 161 -8.06 13.79 -10.43
C TRP A 161 -9.25 14.75 -10.54
N LEU A 162 -9.32 15.76 -9.66
CA LEU A 162 -10.37 16.77 -9.76
C LEU A 162 -10.27 17.58 -11.07
N ASN A 163 -9.06 17.85 -11.55
CA ASN A 163 -8.86 18.46 -12.86
C ASN A 163 -8.88 17.37 -13.95
N PRO A 164 -9.84 17.40 -14.90
CA PRO A 164 -9.92 16.41 -15.98
C PRO A 164 -8.71 16.43 -16.93
N GLN A 165 -7.92 17.52 -16.93
CA GLN A 165 -6.65 17.60 -17.67
C GLN A 165 -5.49 16.88 -16.96
N SER A 166 -5.65 16.46 -15.70
CA SER A 166 -4.66 15.62 -15.02
C SER A 166 -4.63 14.25 -15.72
N PRO A 167 -3.49 13.88 -16.35
CA PRO A 167 -3.49 12.74 -17.25
C PRO A 167 -3.55 11.40 -16.52
N LEU A 168 -4.41 10.51 -17.00
CA LEU A 168 -4.35 9.08 -16.69
C LEU A 168 -3.30 8.40 -17.56
N ARG A 169 -2.57 7.45 -16.98
CA ARG A 169 -1.43 6.81 -17.64
C ARG A 169 -1.79 5.65 -18.55
N SER A 170 -3.01 5.13 -18.52
CA SER A 170 -3.31 3.94 -19.30
C SER A 170 -4.64 4.08 -20.04
N GLY A 171 -4.59 3.86 -21.34
CA GLY A 171 -5.76 3.78 -22.19
C GLY A 171 -6.62 2.51 -21.93
N GLU A 172 -6.10 1.53 -21.18
CA GLU A 172 -6.84 0.32 -20.79
C GLU A 172 -8.05 0.64 -19.89
N ARG A 173 -8.06 1.82 -19.27
CA ARG A 173 -9.15 2.33 -18.45
C ARG A 173 -10.11 3.25 -19.22
N ALA A 174 -9.85 3.50 -20.50
CA ALA A 174 -10.75 4.21 -21.38
C ALA A 174 -11.85 3.29 -21.90
N GLY A 175 -13.09 3.78 -21.95
CA GLY A 175 -14.22 3.05 -22.49
C GLY A 175 -15.55 3.29 -21.80
N ASP A 176 -16.59 2.68 -22.34
CA ASP A 176 -17.99 2.78 -21.86
C ASP A 176 -18.47 1.50 -21.14
N GLY A 177 -17.55 0.67 -20.66
CA GLY A 177 -17.88 -0.56 -19.95
C GLY A 177 -18.44 -0.35 -18.54
N PRO A 178 -18.74 -1.43 -17.82
CA PRO A 178 -19.09 -1.35 -16.39
C PRO A 178 -18.01 -0.60 -15.60
N LEU A 179 -18.44 0.13 -14.58
CA LEU A 179 -17.53 0.88 -13.72
C LEU A 179 -16.59 -0.09 -12.98
N LYS A 180 -15.29 0.15 -13.06
CA LYS A 180 -14.26 -0.62 -12.38
C LYS A 180 -13.72 0.13 -11.18
N VAL A 181 -13.30 -0.59 -10.16
CA VAL A 181 -12.63 0.00 -9.00
C VAL A 181 -11.25 0.56 -9.40
N ALA A 182 -10.93 1.74 -8.92
CA ALA A 182 -9.62 2.37 -9.11
C ALA A 182 -9.19 3.22 -7.92
N SER A 183 -10.11 3.99 -7.33
CA SER A 183 -9.82 4.85 -6.19
C SER A 183 -9.38 4.00 -4.99
N LEU A 184 -10.18 3.01 -4.62
CA LEU A 184 -9.90 2.12 -3.51
C LEU A 184 -8.61 1.30 -3.71
N GLU A 185 -8.39 0.80 -4.94
CA GLU A 185 -7.17 0.06 -5.29
C GLU A 185 -5.93 0.97 -5.31
N GLY A 186 -6.10 2.20 -5.77
CA GLY A 186 -5.01 3.17 -5.87
C GLY A 186 -4.50 3.66 -4.52
N TYR A 187 -5.37 4.24 -3.71
CA TYR A 187 -5.02 4.88 -2.43
C TYR A 187 -5.76 4.30 -1.23
N GLY A 188 -6.94 3.71 -1.44
CA GLY A 188 -7.69 3.07 -0.37
C GLY A 188 -7.06 1.77 0.16
N ALA A 189 -6.30 1.05 -0.67
CA ALA A 189 -5.67 -0.20 -0.28
C ALA A 189 -4.86 -0.12 1.03
N PRO A 190 -3.99 0.88 1.26
CA PRO A 190 -3.28 1.01 2.52
C PRO A 190 -4.16 1.23 3.74
N VAL A 191 -5.31 1.90 3.62
CA VAL A 191 -6.20 2.08 4.79
C VAL A 191 -7.04 0.85 5.07
N ILE A 192 -7.29 0.00 4.08
CA ILE A 192 -7.88 -1.34 4.29
C ILE A 192 -6.87 -2.21 5.05
N ASP A 193 -5.60 -2.24 4.62
CA ASP A 193 -4.52 -2.96 5.29
C ASP A 193 -4.37 -2.54 6.76
N ILE A 194 -4.34 -1.23 7.03
CA ILE A 194 -4.28 -0.69 8.39
C ILE A 194 -5.50 -1.14 9.22
N GLY A 195 -6.69 -1.23 8.61
CA GLY A 195 -7.90 -1.71 9.25
C GLY A 195 -7.76 -3.15 9.75
N HIS A 196 -7.35 -4.07 8.89
CA HIS A 196 -7.07 -5.47 9.27
C HIS A 196 -6.02 -5.55 10.38
N TRP A 197 -4.94 -4.78 10.24
CA TRP A 197 -3.84 -4.77 11.19
C TRP A 197 -4.23 -4.20 12.56
N TYR A 198 -5.01 -3.12 12.60
CA TYR A 198 -5.44 -2.49 13.85
C TYR A 198 -6.48 -3.33 14.59
N MET A 199 -7.41 -3.93 13.85
CA MET A 199 -8.47 -4.75 14.43
C MET A 199 -8.00 -6.17 14.80
N ASP A 200 -6.80 -6.58 14.35
CA ASP A 200 -6.30 -7.95 14.44
C ASP A 200 -7.37 -8.96 14.03
N SER A 201 -8.07 -8.65 12.94
CA SER A 201 -9.28 -9.38 12.52
C SER A 201 -9.52 -9.17 11.03
N ASP A 202 -10.03 -10.21 10.36
CA ASP A 202 -10.41 -10.15 8.96
C ASP A 202 -11.83 -9.60 8.79
N LEU A 203 -12.06 -8.88 7.69
CA LEU A 203 -13.41 -8.51 7.25
C LEU A 203 -14.15 -9.76 6.76
N THR A 204 -15.39 -9.94 7.21
CA THR A 204 -16.25 -11.07 6.86
C THR A 204 -17.34 -10.70 5.88
N ALA A 205 -17.68 -9.41 5.78
CA ALA A 205 -18.65 -8.89 4.82
C ALA A 205 -18.43 -7.40 4.56
N VAL A 206 -18.76 -6.97 3.35
CA VAL A 206 -18.72 -5.56 2.94
C VAL A 206 -19.92 -5.18 2.09
N VAL A 207 -20.31 -3.90 2.15
CA VAL A 207 -21.24 -3.27 1.21
C VAL A 207 -20.68 -1.92 0.79
N GLY A 208 -20.67 -1.65 -0.53
CA GLY A 208 -20.03 -0.44 -1.04
C GLY A 208 -20.71 0.17 -2.25
N VAL A 209 -20.32 1.40 -2.51
CA VAL A 209 -20.77 2.18 -3.66
C VAL A 209 -19.61 2.93 -4.27
N MET A 210 -19.49 2.87 -5.60
CA MET A 210 -18.48 3.57 -6.39
C MET A 210 -19.14 4.62 -7.27
N ARG A 211 -18.40 5.68 -7.63
CA ARG A 211 -18.83 6.73 -8.56
C ARG A 211 -17.66 7.20 -9.42
N ASN A 212 -17.99 7.58 -10.63
CA ASN A 212 -17.14 8.38 -11.51
C ASN A 212 -17.77 9.76 -11.63
N PHE A 213 -17.23 10.73 -10.91
CA PHE A 213 -17.72 12.11 -10.92
C PHE A 213 -17.18 12.91 -12.11
N ILE A 214 -16.01 12.51 -12.65
CA ILE A 214 -15.35 13.15 -13.78
C ILE A 214 -15.07 12.11 -14.88
N PRO A 215 -16.10 11.79 -15.70
CA PRO A 215 -16.06 10.67 -16.63
C PRO A 215 -15.17 10.88 -17.87
N GLU A 216 -14.77 12.11 -18.16
CA GLU A 216 -13.88 12.43 -19.28
C GLU A 216 -12.55 12.93 -18.77
N ARG A 217 -11.45 12.31 -19.22
CA ARG A 217 -10.10 12.61 -18.76
C ARG A 217 -9.08 12.61 -19.89
N MET A 218 -8.02 13.38 -19.69
CA MET A 218 -6.84 13.34 -20.54
C MET A 218 -6.16 11.97 -20.42
N ILE A 219 -5.93 11.32 -21.56
CA ILE A 219 -5.16 10.06 -21.60
C ILE A 219 -3.74 10.41 -22.03
N LEU A 220 -2.76 10.09 -21.15
CA LEU A 220 -1.36 10.46 -21.35
C LEU A 220 -0.78 9.87 -22.63
N ASP A 221 -1.09 8.61 -22.92
CA ASP A 221 -0.50 7.87 -24.03
C ASP A 221 -0.97 8.38 -25.42
N THR A 222 -2.17 8.96 -25.49
CA THR A 222 -2.74 9.52 -26.73
C THR A 222 -2.73 11.04 -26.78
N GLY A 223 -2.57 11.70 -25.63
CA GLY A 223 -2.69 13.15 -25.53
C GLY A 223 -4.10 13.70 -25.80
N THR A 224 -5.13 12.85 -25.73
CA THR A 224 -6.52 13.21 -26.03
C THR A 224 -7.44 13.00 -24.83
N MET A 225 -8.55 13.74 -24.80
CA MET A 225 -9.63 13.48 -23.85
C MET A 225 -10.38 12.23 -24.27
N ALA A 226 -10.65 11.34 -23.32
CA ALA A 226 -11.46 10.15 -23.54
C ALA A 226 -12.34 9.86 -22.32
N ARG A 227 -13.45 9.18 -22.55
CA ARG A 227 -14.29 8.67 -21.48
C ARG A 227 -13.60 7.49 -20.81
N VAL A 228 -13.73 7.42 -19.49
CA VAL A 228 -13.12 6.38 -18.64
C VAL A 228 -14.20 5.69 -17.81
N ASN A 229 -14.05 4.38 -17.63
CA ASN A 229 -14.97 3.54 -16.85
C ASN A 229 -14.40 3.12 -15.50
N ILE A 230 -13.61 3.97 -14.88
CA ILE A 230 -13.09 3.78 -13.52
C ILE A 230 -13.77 4.75 -12.55
N ASP A 231 -13.86 4.35 -11.30
CA ASP A 231 -14.31 5.25 -10.24
C ASP A 231 -13.21 6.27 -9.88
N ASP A 232 -13.65 7.39 -9.33
CA ASP A 232 -12.78 8.40 -8.72
C ASP A 232 -13.24 8.75 -7.28
N GLY A 233 -14.19 7.98 -6.77
CA GLY A 233 -14.61 8.02 -5.37
C GLY A 233 -15.50 6.83 -5.02
N ASP A 234 -15.21 6.24 -3.87
CA ASP A 234 -15.93 5.11 -3.31
C ASP A 234 -16.08 5.22 -1.78
N ILE A 235 -17.05 4.48 -1.27
CA ILE A 235 -17.33 4.35 0.16
C ILE A 235 -17.82 2.94 0.40
N PHE A 236 -17.31 2.26 1.44
CA PHE A 236 -17.86 0.99 1.89
C PHE A 236 -17.99 0.92 3.41
N LEU A 237 -18.91 0.06 3.86
CA LEU A 237 -19.06 -0.41 5.23
C LEU A 237 -18.60 -1.87 5.29
N GLY A 238 -18.04 -2.29 6.43
CA GLY A 238 -17.59 -3.66 6.62
C GLY A 238 -17.79 -4.15 8.05
N GLU A 239 -17.89 -5.47 8.19
CA GLU A 239 -17.99 -6.21 9.44
C GLU A 239 -16.74 -7.07 9.63
N PHE A 240 -16.07 -6.94 10.78
CA PHE A 240 -14.94 -7.79 11.15
C PHE A 240 -15.40 -9.06 11.87
N ALA A 241 -14.62 -10.13 11.76
CA ALA A 241 -14.87 -11.38 12.49
C ALA A 241 -14.87 -11.20 14.01
N SER A 242 -14.18 -10.19 14.53
CA SER A 242 -14.20 -9.79 15.94
C SER A 242 -15.51 -9.17 16.40
N GLY A 243 -16.44 -8.84 15.49
CA GLY A 243 -17.66 -8.08 15.75
C GLY A 243 -17.49 -6.56 15.65
N ALA A 244 -16.28 -6.07 15.42
CA ALA A 244 -16.06 -4.67 15.12
C ALA A 244 -16.61 -4.32 13.72
N ILE A 245 -16.87 -3.03 13.48
CA ILE A 245 -17.36 -2.53 12.19
C ILE A 245 -16.46 -1.46 11.64
N CYS A 246 -16.51 -1.23 10.32
CA CYS A 246 -15.77 -0.13 9.70
C CYS A 246 -16.59 0.68 8.70
N SER A 247 -16.11 1.92 8.48
CA SER A 247 -16.44 2.71 7.29
C SER A 247 -15.14 3.21 6.66
N VAL A 248 -15.01 3.00 5.35
CA VAL A 248 -13.81 3.39 4.60
C VAL A 248 -14.24 4.17 3.36
N GLN A 249 -13.52 5.25 3.06
CA GLN A 249 -13.74 6.10 1.89
C GLN A 249 -12.42 6.30 1.16
N SER A 250 -12.46 6.27 -0.17
CA SER A 250 -11.34 6.67 -1.01
C SER A 250 -11.82 7.61 -2.10
N SER A 251 -11.04 8.67 -2.40
CA SER A 251 -11.41 9.63 -3.43
C SER A 251 -10.21 10.40 -3.98
N PHE A 252 -10.21 10.57 -5.30
CA PHE A 252 -9.28 11.42 -6.03
C PHE A 252 -9.84 12.81 -6.40
N VAL A 253 -11.06 13.14 -5.96
CA VAL A 253 -11.76 14.37 -6.35
C VAL A 253 -12.17 15.24 -5.15
N THR A 254 -11.59 15.02 -3.99
CA THR A 254 -11.80 15.82 -2.78
C THR A 254 -10.65 16.79 -2.53
N VAL A 255 -10.98 18.02 -2.11
CA VAL A 255 -10.01 19.09 -1.87
C VAL A 255 -9.66 19.24 -0.39
N GLY A 256 -8.54 19.90 -0.12
CA GLY A 256 -8.14 20.32 1.21
C GLY A 256 -7.29 19.33 1.99
N ASN A 257 -6.95 18.17 1.39
CA ASN A 257 -6.12 17.16 2.02
C ASN A 257 -4.97 16.73 1.09
N TYR A 258 -3.81 16.41 1.67
CA TYR A 258 -2.71 15.74 0.99
C TYR A 258 -1.67 15.25 2.01
N PRO A 259 -1.21 13.99 1.97
CA PRO A 259 -1.66 12.88 1.12
C PRO A 259 -3.07 12.40 1.39
N GLY A 260 -3.74 12.89 2.43
CA GLY A 260 -5.17 12.73 2.62
C GLY A 260 -5.60 11.51 3.41
N ILE A 261 -4.70 10.92 4.21
CA ILE A 261 -5.00 9.74 5.03
C ILE A 261 -5.42 10.17 6.43
N GLU A 262 -6.53 9.61 6.90
CA GLU A 262 -6.91 9.63 8.31
C GLU A 262 -7.47 8.27 8.70
N VAL A 263 -7.01 7.74 9.82
CA VAL A 263 -7.51 6.51 10.43
C VAL A 263 -7.91 6.78 11.88
N ARG A 264 -9.09 6.28 12.27
CA ARG A 264 -9.65 6.43 13.61
C ARG A 264 -10.04 5.07 14.17
N VAL A 265 -9.70 4.85 15.42
CA VAL A 265 -10.11 3.66 16.17
C VAL A 265 -10.83 4.10 17.42
N TYR A 266 -12.02 3.54 17.64
CA TYR A 266 -12.81 3.70 18.84
C TYR A 266 -12.88 2.36 19.56
N GLY A 267 -12.47 2.34 20.81
CA GLY A 267 -12.48 1.16 21.66
C GLY A 267 -13.15 1.42 23.00
N SER A 268 -13.21 0.39 23.85
CA SER A 268 -13.89 0.44 25.14
C SER A 268 -13.22 1.35 26.18
N GLU A 269 -11.91 1.61 26.04
CA GLU A 269 -11.10 2.37 27.00
C GLU A 269 -10.58 3.70 26.40
N GLY A 270 -10.93 4.02 25.16
CA GLY A 270 -10.54 5.24 24.52
C GLY A 270 -10.63 5.20 22.99
N ALA A 271 -10.24 6.31 22.39
CA ALA A 271 -10.21 6.47 20.94
C ALA A 271 -8.94 7.17 20.49
N ALA A 272 -8.48 6.92 19.26
CA ALA A 272 -7.33 7.59 18.70
C ALA A 272 -7.51 7.90 17.21
N ILE A 273 -6.82 8.95 16.75
CA ILE A 273 -6.84 9.43 15.37
C ILE A 273 -5.39 9.61 14.92
N ALA A 274 -4.96 8.86 13.91
CA ALA A 274 -3.73 9.16 13.19
C ALA A 274 -4.10 9.84 11.87
N ARG A 275 -3.53 11.03 11.63
CA ARG A 275 -3.81 11.84 10.44
C ARG A 275 -2.50 12.13 9.72
N LEU A 276 -2.46 11.77 8.45
CA LEU A 276 -1.32 11.89 7.55
C LEU A 276 -1.67 12.94 6.48
N VAL A 277 -1.58 14.19 6.86
CA VAL A 277 -1.83 15.36 6.00
C VAL A 277 -0.70 16.35 6.22
N GLU A 278 -0.02 16.76 5.14
CA GLU A 278 1.06 17.74 5.22
C GLU A 278 0.50 19.12 5.57
N GLU A 279 0.53 19.46 6.86
CA GLU A 279 0.09 20.75 7.37
C GLU A 279 1.22 21.40 8.18
N SER A 280 1.46 22.67 7.95
CA SER A 280 2.45 23.46 8.73
C SER A 280 3.85 22.84 8.78
N GLY A 281 4.23 22.09 7.73
CA GLY A 281 5.54 21.43 7.62
C GLY A 281 5.71 20.19 8.53
N ILE A 282 4.60 19.62 8.99
CA ILE A 282 4.54 18.33 9.72
C ILE A 282 3.69 17.39 8.87
N CYS A 283 4.20 16.17 8.62
CA CYS A 283 3.52 15.23 7.73
C CYS A 283 2.49 14.33 8.43
N GLU A 284 2.43 14.33 9.75
CA GLU A 284 1.52 13.46 10.51
C GLU A 284 1.24 13.97 11.91
N THR A 285 0.07 13.64 12.42
CA THR A 285 -0.33 13.88 13.83
C THR A 285 -1.01 12.66 14.41
N LEU A 286 -0.91 12.49 15.73
CA LEU A 286 -1.62 11.50 16.51
C LEU A 286 -2.38 12.19 17.64
N LYS A 287 -3.66 11.84 17.80
CA LYS A 287 -4.50 12.33 18.88
C LYS A 287 -5.20 11.18 19.58
N MET A 288 -5.46 11.33 20.87
CA MET A 288 -6.14 10.33 21.70
C MET A 288 -7.15 11.00 22.62
N ALA A 289 -8.22 10.28 22.94
CA ALA A 289 -9.20 10.64 23.98
C ALA A 289 -9.49 9.42 24.85
N LYS A 290 -9.67 9.64 26.15
CA LYS A 290 -10.18 8.68 27.13
C LYS A 290 -11.69 8.85 27.31
N PRO A 291 -12.43 7.90 27.93
CA PRO A 291 -13.88 7.96 28.06
C PRO A 291 -14.44 9.27 28.66
N ASP A 292 -13.69 9.88 29.59
CA ASP A 292 -14.11 11.12 30.27
C ASP A 292 -13.61 12.40 29.57
N ASP A 293 -12.83 12.27 28.50
CA ASP A 293 -12.34 13.42 27.74
C ASP A 293 -13.44 13.95 26.80
N VAL A 294 -13.60 15.27 26.73
CA VAL A 294 -14.54 15.93 25.82
C VAL A 294 -13.92 16.24 24.45
N GLU A 295 -12.60 16.11 24.33
CA GLU A 295 -11.85 16.39 23.11
C GLU A 295 -10.64 15.48 22.96
N PHE A 296 -10.20 15.28 21.71
CA PHE A 296 -8.97 14.60 21.42
C PHE A 296 -7.75 15.48 21.72
N ARG A 297 -6.77 14.94 22.43
CA ARG A 297 -5.50 15.62 22.75
C ARG A 297 -4.37 15.06 21.89
N GLU A 298 -3.43 15.93 21.54
CA GLU A 298 -2.24 15.51 20.81
C GLU A 298 -1.37 14.55 21.65
N VAL A 299 -0.83 13.56 20.94
CA VAL A 299 0.10 12.57 21.48
C VAL A 299 1.43 12.70 20.76
N GLU A 300 2.51 12.90 21.50
CA GLU A 300 3.85 12.95 20.93
C GLU A 300 4.26 11.57 20.43
N ILE A 301 4.72 11.50 19.16
CA ILE A 301 5.18 10.26 18.57
C ILE A 301 6.64 10.02 18.97
N PRO A 302 6.94 8.91 19.67
CA PRO A 302 8.30 8.65 20.14
C PRO A 302 9.33 8.51 19.01
N ALA A 303 10.51 9.05 19.21
CA ALA A 303 11.59 9.08 18.21
C ALA A 303 11.95 7.70 17.62
N ARG A 304 11.74 6.61 18.37
CA ARG A 304 12.01 5.23 17.91
C ARG A 304 11.15 4.78 16.73
N TYR A 305 10.05 5.47 16.41
CA TYR A 305 9.20 5.15 15.27
C TYR A 305 9.67 5.81 13.98
N TYR A 306 10.59 6.77 14.07
CA TYR A 306 11.23 7.39 12.93
C TYR A 306 12.44 6.57 12.47
N PRO A 307 12.74 6.51 11.17
CA PRO A 307 13.97 5.86 10.71
C PRO A 307 15.20 6.59 11.27
N ALA A 308 16.34 5.90 11.33
CA ALA A 308 17.59 6.48 11.83
C ALA A 308 17.90 7.82 11.14
N GLY A 309 18.09 8.88 11.96
CA GLY A 309 18.28 10.25 11.48
C GLY A 309 17.05 10.91 10.86
N GLY A 310 15.87 10.27 10.93
CA GLY A 310 14.61 10.83 10.44
C GLY A 310 14.01 11.88 11.36
N SER A 311 13.14 12.72 10.82
CA SER A 311 12.50 13.81 11.53
C SER A 311 11.05 13.98 11.09
N PRO A 312 10.14 14.48 11.96
CA PRO A 312 8.76 14.78 11.60
C PRO A 312 8.59 15.79 10.45
N ARG A 313 9.65 16.51 10.12
CA ARG A 313 9.68 17.51 9.03
C ARG A 313 10.22 16.96 7.72
N GLU A 314 10.64 15.71 7.69
CA GLU A 314 11.06 15.03 6.47
C GLU A 314 9.83 14.67 5.62
N SER A 315 10.01 14.63 4.29
CA SER A 315 8.92 14.21 3.40
C SER A 315 8.42 12.80 3.75
N TRP A 316 7.11 12.65 3.89
CA TRP A 316 6.48 11.36 4.16
C TRP A 316 6.89 10.26 3.17
N ARG A 317 7.16 10.61 1.92
CA ARG A 317 7.57 9.64 0.88
C ARG A 317 8.86 8.93 1.25
N THR A 318 9.90 9.70 1.62
CA THR A 318 11.18 9.14 2.05
C THR A 318 11.11 8.54 3.44
N LEU A 319 10.38 9.16 4.36
CA LEU A 319 10.28 8.74 5.74
C LEU A 319 9.61 7.36 5.87
N TYR A 320 8.43 7.19 5.26
CA TYR A 320 7.67 5.94 5.41
C TYR A 320 8.32 4.80 4.64
N TYR A 321 8.88 5.08 3.45
CA TYR A 321 9.61 4.06 2.70
C TYR A 321 10.92 3.66 3.38
N ALA A 322 11.60 4.56 4.07
CA ALA A 322 12.77 4.18 4.86
C ALA A 322 12.39 3.20 5.99
N ASN A 323 11.25 3.40 6.64
CA ASN A 323 10.72 2.43 7.61
C ASN A 323 10.32 1.10 6.96
N LEU A 324 9.64 1.15 5.80
CA LEU A 324 9.18 -0.03 5.08
C LEU A 324 10.37 -0.90 4.64
N THR A 325 11.35 -0.30 3.95
CA THR A 325 12.51 -1.04 3.44
C THR A 325 13.39 -1.57 4.58
N ALA A 326 13.57 -0.79 5.66
CA ALA A 326 14.31 -1.24 6.84
C ALA A 326 13.61 -2.39 7.56
N ASN A 327 12.27 -2.36 7.68
CA ASN A 327 11.50 -3.47 8.22
C ASN A 327 11.64 -4.72 7.36
N PHE A 328 11.49 -4.59 6.04
CA PHE A 328 11.63 -5.73 5.12
C PHE A 328 13.06 -6.29 5.10
N ALA A 329 14.07 -5.44 5.14
CA ALA A 329 15.46 -5.88 5.28
C ALA A 329 15.68 -6.71 6.56
N SER A 330 15.12 -6.26 7.69
CA SER A 330 15.21 -7.00 8.96
C SER A 330 14.52 -8.36 8.91
N GLU A 331 13.38 -8.47 8.23
CA GLU A 331 12.68 -9.76 8.03
C GLU A 331 13.46 -10.71 7.13
N VAL A 332 14.04 -10.21 6.03
CA VAL A 332 14.84 -11.01 5.10
C VAL A 332 16.15 -11.48 5.75
N LEU A 333 16.78 -10.61 6.54
CA LEU A 333 18.02 -10.94 7.28
C LEU A 333 17.77 -11.81 8.51
N GLY A 334 16.51 -12.07 8.88
CA GLY A 334 16.15 -12.85 10.06
C GLY A 334 16.46 -12.14 11.39
N GLU A 335 16.55 -10.82 11.40
CA GLU A 335 16.78 -10.01 12.61
C GLU A 335 15.51 -9.84 13.42
N ILE A 336 14.35 -9.93 12.76
CA ILE A 336 13.03 -9.94 13.39
C ILE A 336 12.23 -11.13 12.85
N ASP A 337 11.44 -11.73 13.72
CA ASP A 337 10.44 -12.70 13.30
C ASP A 337 9.27 -11.99 12.63
N GLY A 338 8.67 -12.63 11.64
CA GLY A 338 7.49 -12.11 10.98
C GLY A 338 7.66 -11.96 9.47
N ASN A 339 6.64 -11.44 8.88
CA ASN A 339 6.49 -11.11 7.46
C ASN A 339 5.23 -10.26 7.32
N GLU A 340 5.21 -9.12 8.01
CA GLU A 340 4.04 -8.22 8.04
C GLU A 340 3.91 -7.41 6.75
N GLY A 341 2.69 -7.06 6.36
CA GLY A 341 2.42 -6.34 5.12
C GLY A 341 2.82 -7.14 3.89
N ASN A 342 2.69 -8.46 3.96
CA ASN A 342 3.12 -9.43 2.95
C ASN A 342 2.05 -9.65 1.87
N PHE A 343 2.26 -10.64 0.99
CA PHE A 343 1.31 -10.97 -0.06
C PHE A 343 0.02 -11.62 0.45
N ASP A 344 0.01 -12.24 1.65
CA ASP A 344 -1.24 -12.66 2.29
C ASP A 344 -2.06 -11.44 2.78
N ASP A 345 -1.39 -10.40 3.31
CA ASP A 345 -2.03 -9.11 3.61
C ASP A 345 -2.54 -8.45 2.32
N GLY A 346 -1.75 -8.51 1.24
CA GLY A 346 -2.14 -8.07 -0.09
C GLY A 346 -3.38 -8.78 -0.62
N LEU A 347 -3.49 -10.09 -0.38
CA LEU A 347 -4.66 -10.88 -0.74
C LEU A 347 -5.92 -10.41 0.00
N ARG A 348 -5.84 -10.26 1.32
CA ARG A 348 -6.97 -9.76 2.14
C ARG A 348 -7.47 -8.40 1.65
N VAL A 349 -6.56 -7.50 1.36
CA VAL A 349 -6.89 -6.18 0.82
C VAL A 349 -7.54 -6.28 -0.55
N GLN A 350 -6.99 -7.09 -1.47
CA GLN A 350 -7.53 -7.23 -2.83
C GLN A 350 -8.89 -7.92 -2.84
N GLU A 351 -9.14 -8.88 -1.96
CA GLU A 351 -10.46 -9.49 -1.79
C GLU A 351 -11.51 -8.45 -1.38
N VAL A 352 -11.19 -7.56 -0.43
CA VAL A 352 -12.09 -6.46 -0.04
C VAL A 352 -12.37 -5.54 -1.23
N ILE A 353 -11.35 -5.14 -1.97
CA ILE A 353 -11.48 -4.28 -3.15
C ILE A 353 -12.40 -4.91 -4.21
N ASN A 354 -12.17 -6.19 -4.54
CA ASN A 354 -13.01 -6.91 -5.51
C ASN A 354 -14.44 -7.11 -4.97
N ALA A 355 -14.60 -7.34 -3.66
CA ALA A 355 -15.93 -7.46 -3.04
C ALA A 355 -16.71 -6.15 -3.07
N VAL A 356 -16.06 -5.00 -2.91
CA VAL A 356 -16.70 -3.67 -3.03
C VAL A 356 -17.18 -3.43 -4.46
N GLU A 357 -16.40 -3.81 -5.48
CA GLU A 357 -16.82 -3.73 -6.88
C GLU A 357 -18.06 -4.61 -7.14
N ILE A 358 -18.05 -5.86 -6.68
CA ILE A 358 -19.20 -6.77 -6.76
C ILE A 358 -20.42 -6.18 -6.03
N SER A 359 -20.23 -5.68 -4.81
CA SER A 359 -21.30 -5.06 -4.01
C SER A 359 -21.93 -3.86 -4.73
N HIS A 360 -21.10 -3.01 -5.34
CA HIS A 360 -21.59 -1.87 -6.13
C HIS A 360 -22.50 -2.31 -7.28
N HIS A 361 -22.09 -3.32 -8.05
CA HIS A 361 -22.86 -3.79 -9.20
C HIS A 361 -24.09 -4.56 -8.81
N GLU A 362 -24.01 -5.43 -7.80
CA GLU A 362 -25.09 -6.31 -7.39
C GLU A 362 -26.03 -5.71 -6.34
N ARG A 363 -25.67 -4.54 -5.75
CA ARG A 363 -26.46 -3.82 -4.75
C ARG A 363 -26.79 -4.65 -3.50
N ARG A 364 -25.82 -5.40 -3.01
CA ARG A 364 -25.95 -6.26 -1.83
C ARG A 364 -24.68 -6.29 -0.99
N TRP A 365 -24.79 -6.79 0.23
CA TRP A 365 -23.64 -7.23 1.00
C TRP A 365 -22.94 -8.41 0.32
N VAL A 366 -21.60 -8.39 0.36
CA VAL A 366 -20.74 -9.46 -0.18
C VAL A 366 -19.96 -10.06 0.98
N SER A 367 -20.07 -11.38 1.14
CA SER A 367 -19.31 -12.12 2.15
C SER A 367 -17.87 -12.32 1.72
N LEU A 368 -16.96 -12.36 2.69
CA LEU A 368 -15.54 -12.63 2.55
C LEU A 368 -15.16 -13.89 3.35
N PRO A 369 -14.15 -14.66 2.90
CA PRO A 369 -13.40 -14.50 1.65
C PRO A 369 -14.24 -14.79 0.40
N LEU A 370 -13.87 -14.21 -0.75
CA LEU A 370 -14.66 -14.33 -1.99
C LEU A 370 -14.77 -15.78 -2.51
N ASP A 371 -13.70 -16.56 -2.40
CA ASP A 371 -13.63 -17.96 -2.84
C ASP A 371 -13.75 -18.94 -1.66
N GLY A 372 -14.38 -18.53 -0.56
CA GLY A 372 -14.55 -19.37 0.61
C GLY A 372 -15.28 -20.66 0.28
N ALA A 373 -14.77 -21.80 0.75
CA ALA A 373 -15.49 -23.08 0.79
C ALA A 373 -16.74 -22.91 1.70
N GLY A 374 -17.85 -22.44 1.15
CA GLY A 374 -19.07 -22.15 1.89
C GLY A 374 -20.17 -21.47 1.11
N GLY A 375 -20.06 -21.31 -0.21
CA GLY A 375 -21.14 -20.89 -1.09
C GLY A 375 -22.20 -21.98 -1.27
N ALA A 376 -22.74 -22.53 -0.18
CA ALA A 376 -24.02 -23.21 -0.21
C ALA A 376 -25.09 -22.11 -0.15
N ALA A 377 -25.77 -21.91 -1.27
CA ALA A 377 -26.95 -21.10 -1.38
C ALA A 377 -27.88 -21.32 -0.16
N ARG A 378 -28.24 -20.25 0.52
CA ARG A 378 -29.44 -20.17 1.35
C ARG A 378 -30.44 -19.24 0.68
#